data_579bfeb813f2b17a83a9f4bd2c9ea999
#
_entry.id   579bfeb813f2b17a83a9f4bd2c9ea999
#
_cell.length_a   1.000
_cell.length_b   1.000
_cell.length_c   1.000
_cell.angle_alpha   90.00
_cell.angle_beta   90.00
_cell.angle_gamma   90.00
#
_symmetry.space_group_name_H-M   'P 1'
#
loop_
_entity.id
_entity.type
_entity.pdbx_description
1 polymer ?
#
loop_
_entity_poly.entity_id
_entity_poly.type
_entity_poly.pdbx_seq_one_letter_code
_entity_poly.pdbx_strand_id
1 'polypeptide(L)'
;MRGASKATKKGMRSLGRDARAWNMDNSLYDYSPIVNRPKLVWPEGARVAFYIGLNVEHFEIDKPSTSIWSGTSHLKPDPLNYGWRDYGARVGIWRLIDTFDKYRRRASVLLNSDVCFHYPEIIEAGKQRGWAWLAHGKNNSILHAEMTSADERLFLNEILTTITNATGQRPKGWMGPGLTETFETPNILKELGLSYVLDWCADDQPFPLNIPGMISVPYAIELNDINLFVAKGFSGEDFYHAVVDQFDQLYADSAESGRVMALALHPFVIGQPFRHKHLEMALEYIASHEGVWLTTSDDIAANYTDQFIAEGRGLSFSSNSLRI
;
A
#
# COMPACT_ATOMS: atom_id res chain seq x y z
N MET A 1 78.35 4.89 -13.40
CA MET A 1 77.67 3.98 -14.36
C MET A 1 76.54 3.28 -13.61
N ARG A 2 75.36 3.78 -13.71
CA ARG A 2 74.15 3.06 -13.26
C ARG A 2 72.98 3.53 -14.11
N GLY A 3 72.45 2.59 -14.89
CA GLY A 3 71.31 2.82 -15.80
C GLY A 3 70.02 2.89 -15.03
N ALA A 4 69.25 3.94 -15.24
CA ALA A 4 67.90 4.11 -14.73
C ALA A 4 66.91 3.50 -15.70
N SER A 5 66.18 2.48 -15.23
CA SER A 5 65.08 1.84 -15.92
C SER A 5 63.87 2.76 -15.98
N LYS A 6 63.39 3.05 -17.21
CA LYS A 6 62.12 3.75 -17.44
C LYS A 6 60.97 2.78 -17.24
N ALA A 7 60.19 2.98 -16.16
CA ALA A 7 58.91 2.32 -15.98
C ALA A 7 57.87 2.98 -16.87
N THR A 8 57.34 2.22 -17.82
CA THR A 8 56.22 2.59 -18.69
C THR A 8 54.92 2.64 -17.91
N LYS A 9 54.30 3.83 -17.83
CA LYS A 9 52.92 4.00 -17.35
C LYS A 9 51.98 3.33 -18.35
N LYS A 10 51.48 2.14 -17.99
CA LYS A 10 50.37 1.49 -18.69
C LYS A 10 49.09 2.29 -18.39
N GLY A 11 48.49 2.85 -19.43
CA GLY A 11 47.27 3.63 -19.37
C GLY A 11 46.12 2.81 -18.77
N MET A 12 45.52 3.33 -17.72
CA MET A 12 44.23 2.90 -17.20
C MET A 12 43.18 3.28 -18.24
N ARG A 13 42.70 2.29 -18.99
CA ARG A 13 41.49 2.44 -19.81
C ARG A 13 40.33 2.69 -18.84
N SER A 14 39.72 3.86 -18.96
CA SER A 14 38.42 4.14 -18.34
C SER A 14 37.39 3.16 -18.92
N LEU A 15 37.00 2.19 -18.15
CA LEU A 15 35.79 1.44 -18.43
C LEU A 15 34.64 2.42 -18.30
N GLY A 16 34.18 2.97 -19.39
CA GLY A 16 32.87 3.61 -19.48
C GLY A 16 31.82 2.55 -19.14
N ARG A 17 31.45 2.47 -17.90
CA ARG A 17 30.35 1.63 -17.47
C ARG A 17 29.07 2.33 -17.91
N ASP A 18 28.37 1.72 -18.85
CA ASP A 18 27.02 2.11 -19.22
C ASP A 18 26.16 2.05 -17.96
N ALA A 19 25.67 3.19 -17.47
CA ALA A 19 24.87 3.28 -16.25
C ALA A 19 23.59 2.42 -16.32
N ARG A 20 23.20 1.97 -17.51
CA ARG A 20 22.08 1.06 -17.75
C ARG A 20 22.38 -0.41 -17.43
N ALA A 21 23.64 -0.80 -17.28
CA ALA A 21 24.02 -2.21 -17.08
C ALA A 21 23.87 -2.70 -15.62
N TRP A 22 23.52 -1.83 -14.67
CA TRP A 22 23.46 -2.15 -13.24
C TRP A 22 22.04 -2.33 -12.69
N ASN A 23 21.00 -2.08 -13.49
CA ASN A 23 19.60 -2.19 -13.05
C ASN A 23 18.95 -3.49 -13.56
N MET A 24 19.69 -4.59 -13.60
CA MET A 24 19.20 -5.85 -14.20
C MET A 24 18.38 -6.73 -13.24
N ASP A 25 18.34 -6.40 -11.94
CA ASP A 25 17.66 -7.25 -10.95
C ASP A 25 16.18 -6.88 -10.78
N ASN A 26 15.79 -5.63 -11.05
CA ASN A 26 14.42 -5.15 -10.97
C ASN A 26 14.02 -4.41 -12.25
N SER A 27 13.10 -4.99 -13.01
CA SER A 27 12.56 -4.37 -14.24
C SER A 27 11.30 -3.56 -14.01
N LEU A 28 10.69 -3.64 -12.81
CA LEU A 28 9.40 -3.02 -12.53
C LEU A 28 9.49 -1.54 -12.19
N TYR A 29 10.57 -1.11 -11.56
CA TYR A 29 10.83 0.31 -11.25
C TYR A 29 12.32 0.59 -11.08
N ASP A 30 12.72 1.83 -11.34
CA ASP A 30 14.11 2.26 -11.23
C ASP A 30 14.48 2.65 -9.80
N TYR A 31 15.74 2.47 -9.43
CA TYR A 31 16.27 3.01 -8.19
C TYR A 31 16.26 4.53 -8.21
N SER A 32 15.51 5.11 -7.31
CA SER A 32 15.35 6.56 -7.14
C SER A 32 15.46 6.96 -5.67
N PRO A 33 16.67 7.31 -5.19
CA PRO A 33 16.86 7.71 -3.79
C PRO A 33 16.11 9.01 -3.51
N ILE A 34 15.41 9.05 -2.38
CA ILE A 34 14.52 10.16 -1.99
C ILE A 34 15.22 11.53 -1.95
N VAL A 35 16.52 11.54 -1.66
CA VAL A 35 17.36 12.75 -1.58
C VAL A 35 17.60 13.44 -2.92
N ASN A 36 17.34 12.77 -4.03
CA ASN A 36 17.56 13.28 -5.38
C ASN A 36 16.24 13.58 -6.12
N ARG A 37 15.10 13.44 -5.43
CA ARG A 37 13.78 13.63 -6.05
C ARG A 37 13.37 15.09 -6.07
N PRO A 38 12.53 15.49 -7.04
CA PRO A 38 11.88 16.77 -7.02
C PRO A 38 10.97 16.88 -5.78
N LYS A 39 10.76 18.10 -5.32
CA LYS A 39 9.90 18.39 -4.17
C LYS A 39 8.47 17.95 -4.45
N LEU A 40 7.93 17.07 -3.60
CA LEU A 40 6.52 16.71 -3.59
C LEU A 40 5.74 17.68 -2.71
N VAL A 41 4.64 18.22 -3.23
CA VAL A 41 3.82 19.21 -2.53
C VAL A 41 2.39 18.68 -2.43
N TRP A 42 1.91 18.53 -1.20
CA TRP A 42 0.52 18.15 -0.96
C TRP A 42 -0.41 19.38 -0.98
N PRO A 43 -1.74 19.19 -1.19
CA PRO A 43 -2.72 20.27 -1.14
C PRO A 43 -2.59 21.11 0.13
N GLU A 44 -2.85 22.44 0.00
CA GLU A 44 -2.81 23.41 1.10
C GLU A 44 -1.46 23.49 1.84
N GLY A 45 -0.38 22.99 1.20
CA GLY A 45 0.95 22.94 1.81
C GLY A 45 1.09 21.89 2.93
N ALA A 46 0.23 20.90 2.95
CA ALA A 46 0.34 19.81 3.92
C ALA A 46 1.69 19.09 3.82
N ARG A 47 2.14 18.61 4.95
CA ARG A 47 3.44 17.94 5.12
C ARG A 47 3.31 16.42 4.96
N VAL A 48 2.29 15.85 5.59
CA VAL A 48 2.01 14.40 5.57
C VAL A 48 0.64 14.15 4.98
N ALA A 49 0.57 13.32 3.92
CA ALA A 49 -0.67 12.75 3.44
C ALA A 49 -0.93 11.46 4.24
N PHE A 50 -1.96 11.48 5.08
CA PHE A 50 -2.33 10.35 5.92
C PHE A 50 -3.58 9.66 5.37
N TYR A 51 -3.51 8.35 5.20
CA TYR A 51 -4.69 7.57 4.83
C TYR A 51 -4.80 6.25 5.62
N ILE A 52 -6.02 5.76 5.71
CA ILE A 52 -6.34 4.46 6.32
C ILE A 52 -6.53 3.46 5.19
N GLY A 53 -5.70 2.43 5.14
CA GLY A 53 -5.89 1.23 4.32
C GLY A 53 -6.74 0.23 5.11
N LEU A 54 -8.04 0.19 4.80
CA LEU A 54 -9.00 -0.68 5.47
C LEU A 54 -9.19 -1.96 4.68
N ASN A 55 -8.68 -3.08 5.19
CA ASN A 55 -8.81 -4.39 4.56
C ASN A 55 -10.18 -4.98 4.90
N VAL A 56 -11.06 -5.03 3.91
CA VAL A 56 -12.40 -5.64 4.02
C VAL A 56 -12.41 -6.93 3.24
N GLU A 57 -12.27 -8.02 3.97
CA GLU A 57 -11.88 -9.32 3.45
C GLU A 57 -12.95 -10.38 3.70
N HIS A 58 -13.06 -11.29 2.73
CA HIS A 58 -13.80 -12.54 2.85
C HIS A 58 -12.84 -13.73 2.88
N PHE A 59 -13.20 -14.77 3.63
CA PHE A 59 -12.41 -15.99 3.79
C PHE A 59 -13.31 -17.21 3.55
N GLU A 60 -12.79 -18.20 2.84
CA GLU A 60 -13.51 -19.47 2.65
C GLU A 60 -13.38 -20.35 3.92
N ILE A 61 -14.50 -20.95 4.34
CA ILE A 61 -14.57 -21.72 5.61
C ILE A 61 -13.72 -22.99 5.57
N ASP A 62 -13.52 -23.56 4.41
CA ASP A 62 -12.82 -24.83 4.19
C ASP A 62 -11.38 -24.67 3.71
N LYS A 63 -10.89 -23.43 3.64
CA LYS A 63 -9.52 -23.13 3.23
C LYS A 63 -8.70 -22.51 4.36
N PRO A 64 -7.42 -22.90 4.51
CA PRO A 64 -6.49 -22.20 5.39
C PRO A 64 -6.33 -20.75 4.98
N SER A 65 -6.15 -19.87 5.96
CA SER A 65 -5.84 -18.46 5.73
C SER A 65 -5.20 -17.87 6.99
N THR A 66 -5.09 -16.54 7.08
CA THR A 66 -4.60 -15.82 8.25
C THR A 66 -5.19 -16.40 9.55
N SER A 67 -4.34 -16.81 10.46
CA SER A 67 -4.70 -17.55 11.67
C SER A 67 -4.12 -16.89 12.92
N ILE A 68 -4.96 -16.68 13.93
CA ILE A 68 -4.49 -16.23 15.25
C ILE A 68 -3.88 -17.40 16.05
N TRP A 69 -4.26 -18.64 15.72
CA TRP A 69 -3.72 -19.84 16.33
C TRP A 69 -3.39 -20.89 15.26
N SER A 70 -2.10 -21.08 15.02
CA SER A 70 -1.61 -22.00 13.98
C SER A 70 -1.91 -23.47 14.27
N GLY A 71 -2.11 -23.83 15.54
CA GLY A 71 -2.33 -25.22 15.95
C GLY A 71 -3.58 -25.87 15.35
N THR A 72 -4.59 -25.10 14.95
CA THR A 72 -5.84 -25.60 14.34
C THR A 72 -5.97 -25.27 12.86
N SER A 73 -5.05 -24.46 12.30
CA SER A 73 -5.16 -23.91 10.95
C SER A 73 -5.26 -24.94 9.82
N HIS A 74 -4.89 -26.20 10.08
CA HIS A 74 -4.99 -27.31 9.15
C HIS A 74 -6.35 -28.04 9.18
N LEU A 75 -7.20 -27.74 10.18
CA LEU A 75 -8.48 -28.40 10.36
C LEU A 75 -9.53 -27.87 9.37
N LYS A 76 -10.50 -28.73 9.01
CA LYS A 76 -11.63 -28.41 8.14
C LYS A 76 -12.91 -28.99 8.70
N PRO A 77 -13.84 -28.18 9.27
CA PRO A 77 -13.69 -26.73 9.46
C PRO A 77 -12.70 -26.37 10.59
N ASP A 78 -12.19 -25.12 10.58
CA ASP A 78 -11.45 -24.51 11.67
C ASP A 78 -12.29 -23.37 12.31
N PRO A 79 -13.20 -23.71 13.25
CA PRO A 79 -14.12 -22.72 13.82
C PRO A 79 -13.41 -21.61 14.58
N LEU A 80 -12.22 -21.89 15.17
CA LEU A 80 -11.47 -20.91 15.93
C LEU A 80 -10.98 -19.78 15.03
N ASN A 81 -10.19 -20.10 14.01
CA ASN A 81 -9.61 -19.06 13.14
C ASN A 81 -10.63 -18.45 12.19
N TYR A 82 -11.58 -19.26 11.68
CA TYR A 82 -12.66 -18.72 10.84
C TYR A 82 -13.55 -17.75 11.62
N GLY A 83 -14.03 -18.13 12.81
CA GLY A 83 -14.87 -17.29 13.65
C GLY A 83 -14.16 -16.00 14.10
N TRP A 84 -12.84 -16.08 14.35
CA TRP A 84 -12.03 -14.90 14.63
C TRP A 84 -11.98 -13.92 13.44
N ARG A 85 -11.84 -14.40 12.21
CA ARG A 85 -11.89 -13.55 11.01
C ARG A 85 -13.32 -13.03 10.75
N ASP A 86 -14.33 -13.88 10.91
CA ASP A 86 -15.74 -13.52 10.70
C ASP A 86 -16.23 -12.42 11.67
N TYR A 87 -15.62 -12.32 12.87
CA TYR A 87 -15.85 -11.20 13.79
C TYR A 87 -15.67 -9.84 13.11
N GLY A 88 -14.75 -9.73 12.17
CA GLY A 88 -14.46 -8.51 11.43
C GLY A 88 -15.68 -7.97 10.70
N ALA A 89 -16.33 -8.81 9.88
CA ALA A 89 -17.51 -8.42 9.12
C ALA A 89 -18.75 -8.25 10.01
N ARG A 90 -18.86 -9.03 11.09
CA ARG A 90 -20.04 -9.03 11.99
C ARG A 90 -20.06 -7.87 12.99
N VAL A 91 -18.89 -7.50 13.53
CA VAL A 91 -18.78 -6.55 14.64
C VAL A 91 -17.69 -5.50 14.41
N GLY A 92 -16.48 -5.94 14.05
CA GLY A 92 -15.30 -5.07 14.02
C GLY A 92 -15.43 -3.90 13.05
N ILE A 93 -15.96 -4.15 11.87
CA ILE A 93 -16.15 -3.12 10.83
C ILE A 93 -17.09 -2.00 11.31
N TRP A 94 -18.16 -2.34 12.02
CA TRP A 94 -19.15 -1.36 12.50
C TRP A 94 -18.56 -0.45 13.57
N ARG A 95 -17.71 -1.00 14.45
CA ARG A 95 -16.96 -0.19 15.42
C ARG A 95 -15.96 0.74 14.75
N LEU A 96 -15.30 0.30 13.69
CA LEU A 96 -14.40 1.15 12.91
C LEU A 96 -15.16 2.26 12.19
N ILE A 97 -16.33 1.95 11.63
CA ILE A 97 -17.20 2.93 10.98
C ILE A 97 -17.57 4.06 11.96
N ASP A 98 -18.01 3.72 13.16
CA ASP A 98 -18.35 4.72 14.20
C ASP A 98 -17.14 5.62 14.52
N THR A 99 -15.96 5.04 14.60
CA THR A 99 -14.72 5.80 14.83
C THR A 99 -14.36 6.68 13.63
N PHE A 100 -14.45 6.17 12.41
CA PHE A 100 -14.15 6.97 11.24
C PHE A 100 -15.14 8.13 11.08
N ASP A 101 -16.40 7.93 11.37
CA ASP A 101 -17.42 8.99 11.38
C ASP A 101 -17.10 10.06 12.44
N LYS A 102 -16.73 9.64 13.67
CA LYS A 102 -16.33 10.55 14.75
C LYS A 102 -15.17 11.45 14.35
N TYR A 103 -14.17 10.90 13.66
CA TYR A 103 -12.99 11.66 13.23
C TYR A 103 -13.09 12.16 11.78
N ARG A 104 -14.25 12.03 11.13
CA ARG A 104 -14.51 12.44 9.74
C ARG A 104 -13.49 11.87 8.76
N ARG A 105 -13.20 10.57 8.88
CA ARG A 105 -12.22 9.86 8.03
C ARG A 105 -12.91 9.12 6.89
N ARG A 106 -12.38 9.28 5.68
CA ARG A 106 -12.66 8.36 4.59
C ARG A 106 -11.62 7.25 4.59
N ALA A 107 -12.03 6.02 4.27
CA ALA A 107 -11.11 4.90 4.14
C ALA A 107 -10.74 4.66 2.67
N SER A 108 -9.53 4.20 2.44
CA SER A 108 -9.12 3.48 1.23
C SER A 108 -9.37 2.00 1.49
N VAL A 109 -10.45 1.48 0.92
CA VAL A 109 -10.91 0.12 1.21
C VAL A 109 -10.28 -0.85 0.25
N LEU A 110 -9.48 -1.76 0.79
CA LEU A 110 -8.94 -2.92 0.08
C LEU A 110 -10.00 -4.00 0.12
N LEU A 111 -10.76 -4.12 -0.98
CA LEU A 111 -12.00 -4.87 -1.04
C LEU A 111 -11.84 -6.18 -1.80
N ASN A 112 -12.05 -7.30 -1.13
CA ASN A 112 -12.28 -8.54 -1.84
C ASN A 112 -13.63 -8.50 -2.56
N SER A 113 -13.70 -8.99 -3.81
CA SER A 113 -14.95 -8.97 -4.58
C SER A 113 -16.04 -9.85 -3.98
N ASP A 114 -15.69 -10.93 -3.27
CA ASP A 114 -16.65 -11.80 -2.60
C ASP A 114 -17.40 -11.10 -1.45
N VAL A 115 -16.82 -10.06 -0.84
CA VAL A 115 -17.49 -9.20 0.15
C VAL A 115 -18.77 -8.58 -0.42
N CYS A 116 -18.77 -8.24 -1.72
CA CYS A 116 -19.93 -7.64 -2.38
C CYS A 116 -21.17 -8.55 -2.36
N PHE A 117 -20.97 -9.87 -2.31
CA PHE A 117 -22.05 -10.85 -2.24
C PHE A 117 -22.39 -11.24 -0.80
N HIS A 118 -21.39 -11.36 0.06
CA HIS A 118 -21.57 -11.90 1.40
C HIS A 118 -21.96 -10.83 2.43
N TYR A 119 -21.54 -9.57 2.22
CA TYR A 119 -21.72 -8.48 3.20
C TYR A 119 -22.16 -7.16 2.54
N PRO A 120 -23.29 -7.14 1.80
CA PRO A 120 -23.73 -5.96 1.03
C PRO A 120 -23.98 -4.73 1.92
N GLU A 121 -24.29 -4.91 3.22
CA GLU A 121 -24.49 -3.81 4.16
C GLU A 121 -23.20 -3.02 4.38
N ILE A 122 -22.03 -3.66 4.31
CA ILE A 122 -20.71 -2.98 4.42
C ILE A 122 -20.48 -2.12 3.18
N ILE A 123 -20.85 -2.64 2.00
CA ILE A 123 -20.74 -1.88 0.75
C ILE A 123 -21.60 -0.62 0.82
N GLU A 124 -22.86 -0.77 1.23
CA GLU A 124 -23.77 0.37 1.33
C GLU A 124 -23.29 1.41 2.36
N ALA A 125 -22.79 0.96 3.52
CA ALA A 125 -22.23 1.85 4.53
C ALA A 125 -21.02 2.64 4.00
N GLY A 126 -20.15 2.02 3.21
CA GLY A 126 -18.99 2.69 2.61
C GLY A 126 -19.36 3.65 1.48
N LYS A 127 -20.38 3.32 0.66
CA LYS A 127 -20.91 4.23 -0.36
C LYS A 127 -21.44 5.53 0.23
N GLN A 128 -22.19 5.44 1.34
CA GLN A 128 -22.74 6.60 2.06
C GLN A 128 -21.64 7.51 2.61
N ARG A 129 -20.43 6.99 2.84
CA ARG A 129 -19.27 7.70 3.38
C ARG A 129 -18.27 8.15 2.33
N GLY A 130 -18.54 7.87 1.05
CA GLY A 130 -17.64 8.22 -0.04
C GLY A 130 -16.25 7.58 0.08
N TRP A 131 -16.20 6.30 0.50
CA TRP A 131 -14.94 5.58 0.58
C TRP A 131 -14.30 5.38 -0.80
N ALA A 132 -12.98 5.35 -0.85
CA ALA A 132 -12.24 4.95 -2.03
C ALA A 132 -12.15 3.41 -2.09
N TRP A 133 -12.57 2.83 -3.22
CA TRP A 133 -12.61 1.39 -3.39
C TRP A 133 -11.43 0.89 -4.23
N LEU A 134 -10.56 0.11 -3.61
CA LEU A 134 -9.46 -0.59 -4.28
C LEU A 134 -9.83 -2.06 -4.44
N ALA A 135 -9.41 -2.66 -5.54
CA ALA A 135 -9.57 -4.09 -5.69
C ALA A 135 -8.47 -4.86 -4.94
N HIS A 136 -8.89 -5.90 -4.21
CA HIS A 136 -8.03 -6.70 -3.35
C HIS A 136 -8.28 -8.20 -3.54
N GLY A 137 -8.20 -8.67 -4.79
CA GLY A 137 -8.48 -10.07 -5.12
C GLY A 137 -9.93 -10.47 -4.95
N LYS A 138 -10.19 -11.78 -5.14
CA LYS A 138 -11.52 -12.37 -4.98
C LYS A 138 -11.88 -12.55 -3.51
N ASN A 139 -11.01 -13.23 -2.77
CA ASN A 139 -11.05 -13.40 -1.32
C ASN A 139 -9.62 -13.68 -0.80
N ASN A 140 -9.40 -13.65 0.51
CA ASN A 140 -8.06 -13.84 1.08
C ASN A 140 -7.70 -15.31 1.35
N SER A 141 -8.49 -16.24 0.84
CA SER A 141 -8.13 -17.68 0.77
C SER A 141 -7.57 -18.08 -0.59
N ILE A 142 -7.49 -17.13 -1.55
CA ILE A 142 -6.96 -17.34 -2.92
C ILE A 142 -5.86 -16.32 -3.20
N LEU A 143 -4.64 -16.80 -3.38
CA LEU A 143 -3.51 -16.01 -3.86
C LEU A 143 -3.33 -16.28 -5.36
N HIS A 144 -3.03 -15.24 -6.14
CA HIS A 144 -2.97 -15.36 -7.60
C HIS A 144 -1.54 -15.30 -8.20
N ALA A 145 -0.53 -15.31 -7.36
CA ALA A 145 0.88 -15.17 -7.76
C ALA A 145 1.40 -16.24 -8.74
N GLU A 146 0.69 -17.34 -8.92
CA GLU A 146 1.09 -18.45 -9.80
C GLU A 146 0.17 -18.64 -11.01
N MET A 147 -0.69 -17.66 -11.33
CA MET A 147 -1.59 -17.72 -12.47
C MET A 147 -0.86 -17.50 -13.79
N THR A 148 -1.38 -18.08 -14.89
CA THR A 148 -0.94 -17.67 -16.22
C THR A 148 -1.50 -16.28 -16.54
N SER A 149 -0.81 -15.48 -17.37
CA SER A 149 -1.26 -14.12 -17.70
C SER A 149 -2.69 -14.07 -18.31
N ALA A 150 -3.09 -15.11 -19.04
CA ALA A 150 -4.44 -15.19 -19.61
C ALA A 150 -5.50 -15.42 -18.53
N ASP A 151 -5.24 -16.35 -17.61
CA ASP A 151 -6.15 -16.65 -16.49
C ASP A 151 -6.21 -15.48 -15.52
N GLU A 152 -5.07 -14.86 -15.23
CA GLU A 152 -4.97 -13.68 -14.36
C GLU A 152 -5.78 -12.52 -14.92
N ARG A 153 -5.70 -12.23 -16.22
CA ARG A 153 -6.49 -11.18 -16.86
C ARG A 153 -7.99 -11.38 -16.68
N LEU A 154 -8.48 -12.60 -16.89
CA LEU A 154 -9.89 -12.92 -16.69
C LEU A 154 -10.30 -12.77 -15.23
N PHE A 155 -9.47 -13.26 -14.33
CA PHE A 155 -9.68 -13.19 -12.89
C PHE A 155 -9.73 -11.73 -12.39
N LEU A 156 -8.76 -10.90 -12.77
CA LEU A 156 -8.72 -9.49 -12.40
C LEU A 156 -9.91 -8.71 -12.99
N ASN A 157 -10.28 -8.98 -14.24
CA ASN A 157 -11.44 -8.31 -14.86
C ASN A 157 -12.78 -8.69 -14.17
N GLU A 158 -12.95 -9.94 -13.74
CA GLU A 158 -14.12 -10.38 -12.97
C GLU A 158 -14.21 -9.63 -11.64
N ILE A 159 -13.10 -9.53 -10.89
CA ILE A 159 -13.00 -8.80 -9.62
C ILE A 159 -13.40 -7.33 -9.80
N LEU A 160 -12.79 -6.66 -10.77
CA LEU A 160 -13.05 -5.24 -11.05
C LEU A 160 -14.49 -4.99 -11.46
N THR A 161 -15.08 -5.88 -12.27
CA THR A 161 -16.47 -5.80 -12.70
C THR A 161 -17.42 -5.97 -11.52
N THR A 162 -17.15 -6.96 -10.66
CA THR A 162 -17.96 -7.24 -9.47
C THR A 162 -17.96 -6.03 -8.52
N ILE A 163 -16.79 -5.50 -8.21
CA ILE A 163 -16.68 -4.33 -7.33
C ILE A 163 -17.35 -3.11 -7.95
N THR A 164 -17.15 -2.87 -9.25
CA THR A 164 -17.79 -1.75 -9.96
C THR A 164 -19.30 -1.81 -9.87
N ASN A 165 -19.88 -3.00 -10.11
CA ASN A 165 -21.33 -3.20 -10.07
C ASN A 165 -21.92 -2.99 -8.66
N ALA A 166 -21.19 -3.43 -7.62
CA ALA A 166 -21.66 -3.33 -6.24
C ALA A 166 -21.51 -1.90 -5.67
N THR A 167 -20.39 -1.26 -5.94
CA THR A 167 -20.06 0.05 -5.36
C THR A 167 -20.54 1.23 -6.21
N GLY A 168 -20.77 1.02 -7.50
CA GLY A 168 -20.99 2.09 -8.48
C GLY A 168 -19.72 2.85 -8.89
N GLN A 169 -18.55 2.42 -8.41
CA GLN A 169 -17.25 3.04 -8.71
C GLN A 169 -16.28 1.98 -9.23
N ARG A 170 -15.63 2.28 -10.36
CA ARG A 170 -14.54 1.44 -10.82
C ARG A 170 -13.29 1.68 -9.97
N PRO A 171 -12.67 0.63 -9.42
CA PRO A 171 -11.41 0.78 -8.70
C PRO A 171 -10.33 1.44 -9.56
N LYS A 172 -9.58 2.37 -8.96
CA LYS A 172 -8.42 3.00 -9.58
C LYS A 172 -7.10 2.36 -9.11
N GLY A 173 -7.13 1.74 -7.95
CA GLY A 173 -6.00 1.10 -7.30
C GLY A 173 -6.20 -0.38 -7.06
N TRP A 174 -5.09 -1.06 -6.87
CA TRP A 174 -5.00 -2.49 -6.59
C TRP A 174 -4.06 -2.74 -5.40
N MET A 175 -4.36 -3.77 -4.62
CA MET A 175 -3.42 -4.48 -3.77
C MET A 175 -3.74 -5.97 -3.81
N GLY A 176 -2.76 -6.81 -4.09
CA GLY A 176 -2.93 -8.25 -4.09
C GLY A 176 -3.17 -8.81 -2.68
N PRO A 177 -4.00 -9.85 -2.49
CA PRO A 177 -4.10 -10.53 -1.21
C PRO A 177 -2.72 -10.98 -0.72
N GLY A 178 -2.34 -10.57 0.51
CA GLY A 178 -1.00 -10.80 1.06
C GLY A 178 0.12 -10.08 0.29
N LEU A 179 -0.18 -9.00 -0.44
CA LEU A 179 0.76 -8.25 -1.30
C LEU A 179 1.41 -9.16 -2.36
N THR A 180 0.63 -10.10 -2.92
CA THR A 180 1.11 -11.02 -3.94
C THR A 180 0.66 -10.62 -5.33
N GLU A 181 1.57 -10.76 -6.30
CA GLU A 181 1.33 -10.50 -7.72
C GLU A 181 2.21 -11.40 -8.60
N THR A 182 1.91 -11.48 -9.88
CA THR A 182 2.83 -11.99 -10.89
C THR A 182 3.65 -10.85 -11.47
N PHE A 183 4.69 -11.13 -12.26
CA PHE A 183 5.43 -10.08 -12.97
C PHE A 183 4.57 -9.31 -13.98
N GLU A 184 3.47 -9.90 -14.44
CA GLU A 184 2.55 -9.30 -15.40
C GLU A 184 1.38 -8.54 -14.76
N THR A 185 1.12 -8.74 -13.46
CA THR A 185 0.00 -8.10 -12.76
C THR A 185 -0.06 -6.60 -13.02
N PRO A 186 1.00 -5.80 -12.85
CA PRO A 186 0.92 -4.35 -13.05
C PRO A 186 0.61 -3.96 -14.50
N ASN A 187 1.11 -4.71 -15.49
CA ASN A 187 0.79 -4.50 -16.91
C ASN A 187 -0.70 -4.77 -17.19
N ILE A 188 -1.21 -5.91 -16.69
CA ILE A 188 -2.62 -6.30 -16.87
C ILE A 188 -3.54 -5.28 -16.19
N LEU A 189 -3.22 -4.85 -14.98
CA LEU A 189 -4.00 -3.83 -14.25
C LEU A 189 -4.05 -2.52 -15.03
N LYS A 190 -2.92 -2.09 -15.62
CA LYS A 190 -2.87 -0.90 -16.46
C LYS A 190 -3.78 -1.03 -17.69
N GLU A 191 -3.75 -2.16 -18.38
CA GLU A 191 -4.61 -2.42 -19.52
C GLU A 191 -6.10 -2.48 -19.14
N LEU A 192 -6.42 -2.91 -17.90
CA LEU A 192 -7.74 -2.89 -17.32
C LEU A 192 -8.16 -1.51 -16.79
N GLY A 193 -7.30 -0.50 -16.90
CA GLY A 193 -7.60 0.90 -16.60
C GLY A 193 -7.29 1.37 -15.19
N LEU A 194 -6.52 0.60 -14.41
CA LEU A 194 -6.04 1.07 -13.10
C LEU A 194 -4.83 1.99 -13.27
N SER A 195 -4.57 2.80 -12.26
CA SER A 195 -3.51 3.81 -12.27
C SER A 195 -2.45 3.62 -11.19
N TYR A 196 -2.73 2.81 -10.17
CA TYR A 196 -1.75 2.59 -9.11
C TYR A 196 -1.92 1.25 -8.41
N VAL A 197 -0.82 0.81 -7.76
CA VAL A 197 -0.75 -0.36 -6.88
C VAL A 197 -0.24 0.03 -5.50
N LEU A 198 -0.50 -0.81 -4.49
CA LEU A 198 0.00 -0.67 -3.12
C LEU A 198 0.97 -1.78 -2.71
N ASP A 199 1.23 -2.75 -3.58
CA ASP A 199 1.98 -3.98 -3.24
C ASP A 199 3.45 -3.73 -2.89
N TRP A 200 4.03 -2.65 -3.40
CA TRP A 200 5.46 -2.31 -3.24
C TRP A 200 5.68 -1.34 -2.09
N CYS A 201 5.84 -1.88 -0.88
CA CYS A 201 6.10 -1.09 0.34
C CYS A 201 7.59 -0.64 0.42
N ALA A 202 8.03 0.13 -0.58
CA ALA A 202 9.44 0.44 -0.77
C ALA A 202 9.80 1.91 -0.50
N ASP A 203 8.83 2.76 -0.11
CA ASP A 203 9.02 4.20 -0.12
C ASP A 203 8.08 4.96 0.82
N ASP A 204 8.46 6.20 1.15
CA ASP A 204 7.63 7.18 1.86
C ASP A 204 6.90 8.14 0.93
N GLN A 205 7.12 8.03 -0.37
CA GLN A 205 6.49 8.82 -1.43
C GLN A 205 5.98 7.92 -2.55
N PRO A 206 4.94 8.29 -3.30
CA PRO A 206 4.61 7.57 -4.52
C PRO A 206 5.78 7.60 -5.50
N PHE A 207 5.90 6.56 -6.30
CA PHE A 207 6.93 6.46 -7.34
C PHE A 207 6.39 5.78 -8.60
N PRO A 208 6.92 6.11 -9.80
CA PRO A 208 6.47 5.49 -11.03
C PRO A 208 6.98 4.05 -11.15
N LEU A 209 6.16 3.18 -11.70
CA LEU A 209 6.60 1.90 -12.26
C LEU A 209 7.09 2.10 -13.70
N ASN A 210 7.87 1.15 -14.21
CA ASN A 210 8.34 1.13 -15.62
C ASN A 210 7.20 0.78 -16.60
N ILE A 211 5.98 1.14 -16.24
CA ILE A 211 4.74 1.00 -17.02
C ILE A 211 4.13 2.40 -17.13
N PRO A 212 4.00 2.96 -18.35
CA PRO A 212 3.53 4.33 -18.53
C PRO A 212 2.22 4.65 -17.82
N GLY A 213 2.25 5.62 -16.89
CA GLY A 213 1.09 6.06 -16.14
C GLY A 213 0.62 5.09 -15.04
N MET A 214 1.46 4.14 -14.62
CA MET A 214 1.28 3.31 -13.44
C MET A 214 2.24 3.76 -12.35
N ILE A 215 1.75 3.92 -11.13
CA ILE A 215 2.56 4.28 -9.96
C ILE A 215 2.35 3.30 -8.81
N SER A 216 3.32 3.24 -7.90
CA SER A 216 3.15 2.66 -6.58
C SER A 216 2.87 3.77 -5.58
N VAL A 217 1.87 3.59 -4.73
CA VAL A 217 1.57 4.48 -3.59
C VAL A 217 1.98 3.76 -2.31
N PRO A 218 2.68 4.42 -1.38
CA PRO A 218 3.12 3.78 -0.14
C PRO A 218 1.98 3.15 0.65
N TYR A 219 2.20 1.90 1.08
CA TYR A 219 1.33 1.16 2.00
C TYR A 219 2.14 0.69 3.20
N ALA A 220 1.48 0.48 4.33
CA ALA A 220 2.18 0.16 5.58
C ALA A 220 2.25 -1.34 5.83
N ILE A 221 3.38 -1.96 5.53
CA ILE A 221 3.64 -3.34 5.97
C ILE A 221 4.15 -3.38 7.42
N GLU A 222 4.91 -2.39 7.85
CA GLU A 222 5.41 -2.30 9.23
C GLU A 222 4.31 -1.87 10.22
N LEU A 223 3.48 -0.87 9.85
CA LEU A 223 2.30 -0.45 10.61
C LEU A 223 1.01 -1.17 10.15
N ASN A 224 1.11 -2.45 9.89
CA ASN A 224 -0.02 -3.32 9.62
C ASN A 224 -0.45 -4.00 10.92
N ASP A 225 -1.72 -3.88 11.30
CA ASP A 225 -2.22 -4.40 12.57
C ASP A 225 -2.09 -5.95 12.68
N ILE A 226 -2.19 -6.69 11.57
CA ILE A 226 -1.90 -8.13 11.58
C ILE A 226 -0.44 -8.37 11.98
N ASN A 227 0.50 -7.66 11.36
CA ASN A 227 1.91 -7.85 11.66
C ASN A 227 2.25 -7.45 13.09
N LEU A 228 1.72 -6.33 13.57
CA LEU A 228 2.00 -5.86 14.92
C LEU A 228 1.36 -6.76 15.98
N PHE A 229 0.06 -7.05 15.89
CA PHE A 229 -0.64 -7.80 16.94
C PHE A 229 -0.47 -9.32 16.81
N VAL A 230 -0.52 -9.87 15.60
CA VAL A 230 -0.55 -11.33 15.42
C VAL A 230 0.86 -11.90 15.25
N ALA A 231 1.69 -11.27 14.43
CA ALA A 231 3.04 -11.78 14.19
C ALA A 231 4.05 -11.35 15.27
N LYS A 232 4.00 -10.07 15.71
CA LYS A 232 4.97 -9.52 16.68
C LYS A 232 4.45 -9.53 18.13
N GLY A 233 3.15 -9.76 18.37
CA GLY A 233 2.56 -9.87 19.70
C GLY A 233 2.46 -8.55 20.46
N PHE A 234 2.36 -7.43 19.77
CA PHE A 234 2.22 -6.10 20.36
C PHE A 234 0.96 -5.99 21.22
N SER A 235 1.05 -5.25 22.33
CA SER A 235 -0.10 -4.74 23.06
C SER A 235 -0.77 -3.59 22.30
N GLY A 236 -1.94 -3.15 22.74
CA GLY A 236 -2.55 -1.95 22.19
C GLY A 236 -1.72 -0.69 22.42
N GLU A 237 -1.00 -0.62 23.54
CA GLU A 237 -0.10 0.49 23.86
C GLU A 237 1.12 0.52 22.96
N ASP A 238 1.75 -0.65 22.69
CA ASP A 238 2.85 -0.75 21.74
C ASP A 238 2.43 -0.32 20.32
N PHE A 239 1.20 -0.71 19.91
CA PHE A 239 0.62 -0.26 18.65
C PHE A 239 0.49 1.26 18.59
N TYR A 240 -0.06 1.88 19.65
CA TYR A 240 -0.20 3.33 19.73
C TYR A 240 1.16 4.03 19.60
N HIS A 241 2.16 3.60 20.35
CA HIS A 241 3.49 4.18 20.28
C HIS A 241 4.14 3.99 18.91
N ALA A 242 4.03 2.82 18.30
CA ALA A 242 4.55 2.60 16.94
C ALA A 242 3.92 3.55 15.91
N VAL A 243 2.61 3.82 16.00
CA VAL A 243 1.92 4.77 15.12
C VAL A 243 2.40 6.20 15.36
N VAL A 244 2.56 6.61 16.63
CA VAL A 244 3.05 7.94 17.00
C VAL A 244 4.48 8.15 16.53
N ASP A 245 5.39 7.22 16.81
CA ASP A 245 6.80 7.31 16.45
C ASP A 245 6.98 7.39 14.92
N GLN A 246 6.23 6.59 14.16
CA GLN A 246 6.23 6.65 12.70
C GLN A 246 5.72 8.01 12.18
N PHE A 247 4.64 8.49 12.77
CA PHE A 247 4.08 9.79 12.40
C PHE A 247 5.07 10.92 12.68
N ASP A 248 5.67 10.96 13.85
CA ASP A 248 6.61 12.01 14.28
C ASP A 248 7.84 12.05 13.36
N GLN A 249 8.38 10.88 13.00
CA GLN A 249 9.52 10.81 12.09
C GLN A 249 9.14 11.30 10.68
N LEU A 250 8.04 10.81 10.10
CA LEU A 250 7.59 11.26 8.77
C LEU A 250 7.22 12.75 8.77
N TYR A 251 6.66 13.24 9.87
CA TYR A 251 6.35 14.65 10.02
C TYR A 251 7.63 15.50 10.09
N ALA A 252 8.67 15.06 10.78
CA ALA A 252 9.97 15.72 10.77
C ALA A 252 10.60 15.72 9.37
N ASP A 253 10.63 14.56 8.70
CA ASP A 253 11.22 14.38 7.37
C ASP A 253 10.48 15.13 6.26
N SER A 254 9.22 15.50 6.49
CA SER A 254 8.38 16.20 5.51
C SER A 254 8.62 17.71 5.42
N ALA A 255 9.60 18.27 6.15
CA ALA A 255 9.86 19.70 6.19
C ALA A 255 10.11 20.32 4.79
N GLU A 256 10.81 19.59 3.92
CA GLU A 256 11.17 20.07 2.59
C GLU A 256 10.34 19.41 1.46
N SER A 257 9.81 18.22 1.67
CA SER A 257 9.09 17.45 0.66
C SER A 257 8.07 16.52 1.31
N GLY A 258 6.84 16.50 0.80
CA GLY A 258 5.75 15.72 1.36
C GLY A 258 6.07 14.24 1.57
N ARG A 259 5.44 13.64 2.58
CA ARG A 259 5.49 12.20 2.89
C ARG A 259 4.09 11.61 2.87
N VAL A 260 4.03 10.29 2.71
CA VAL A 260 2.80 9.51 2.87
C VAL A 260 2.91 8.66 4.12
N MET A 261 1.86 8.67 4.93
CA MET A 261 1.68 7.70 6.02
C MET A 261 0.42 6.91 5.77
N ALA A 262 0.55 5.61 5.65
CA ALA A 262 -0.55 4.66 5.64
C ALA A 262 -0.69 3.99 7.00
N LEU A 263 -1.92 3.66 7.39
CA LEU A 263 -2.20 2.78 8.51
C LEU A 263 -3.06 1.62 8.02
N ALA A 264 -2.50 0.42 8.02
CA ALA A 264 -3.16 -0.78 7.52
C ALA A 264 -3.96 -1.46 8.62
N LEU A 265 -5.27 -1.57 8.44
CA LEU A 265 -6.20 -2.04 9.45
C LEU A 265 -7.07 -3.18 8.94
N HIS A 266 -7.29 -4.18 9.80
CA HIS A 266 -8.22 -5.29 9.55
C HIS A 266 -9.32 -5.29 10.63
N PRO A 267 -10.61 -5.28 10.26
CA PRO A 267 -11.71 -5.21 11.22
C PRO A 267 -11.70 -6.31 12.28
N PHE A 268 -11.21 -7.50 11.93
CA PHE A 268 -11.12 -8.62 12.88
C PHE A 268 -9.91 -8.52 13.83
N VAL A 269 -8.96 -7.63 13.58
CA VAL A 269 -7.77 -7.39 14.41
C VAL A 269 -7.97 -6.16 15.28
N ILE A 270 -7.92 -4.97 14.68
CA ILE A 270 -8.01 -3.70 15.43
C ILE A 270 -9.44 -3.40 15.90
N GLY A 271 -10.45 -4.00 15.26
CA GLY A 271 -11.84 -3.89 15.69
C GLY A 271 -12.18 -4.62 17.00
N GLN A 272 -11.24 -5.38 17.58
CA GLN A 272 -11.41 -5.98 18.90
C GLN A 272 -11.48 -4.91 20.00
N PRO A 273 -12.40 -5.04 21.00
CA PRO A 273 -12.66 -3.98 21.99
C PRO A 273 -11.43 -3.49 22.73
N PHE A 274 -10.55 -4.41 23.14
CA PHE A 274 -9.36 -4.07 23.93
C PHE A 274 -8.24 -3.39 23.11
N ARG A 275 -8.27 -3.50 21.78
CA ARG A 275 -7.31 -2.86 20.87
C ARG A 275 -7.82 -1.51 20.37
N HIS A 276 -9.12 -1.41 20.19
CA HIS A 276 -9.77 -0.30 19.46
C HIS A 276 -9.50 1.08 20.06
N LYS A 277 -9.49 1.21 21.40
CA LYS A 277 -9.20 2.50 22.07
C LYS A 277 -7.83 3.08 21.67
N HIS A 278 -6.85 2.20 21.38
CA HIS A 278 -5.50 2.64 21.01
C HIS A 278 -5.46 3.17 19.58
N LEU A 279 -6.33 2.67 18.70
CA LEU A 279 -6.56 3.28 17.38
C LEU A 279 -7.17 4.69 17.53
N GLU A 280 -8.19 4.85 18.39
CA GLU A 280 -8.79 6.17 18.60
C GLU A 280 -7.75 7.17 19.10
N MET A 281 -6.93 6.78 20.08
CA MET A 281 -5.83 7.63 20.59
C MET A 281 -4.84 8.02 19.49
N ALA A 282 -4.45 7.07 18.63
CA ALA A 282 -3.54 7.33 17.52
C ALA A 282 -4.14 8.28 16.47
N LEU A 283 -5.40 8.10 16.12
CA LEU A 283 -6.10 8.98 15.18
C LEU A 283 -6.28 10.39 15.74
N GLU A 284 -6.55 10.52 17.04
CA GLU A 284 -6.64 11.81 17.73
C GLU A 284 -5.29 12.52 17.74
N TYR A 285 -4.20 11.78 18.04
CA TYR A 285 -2.85 12.32 17.99
C TYR A 285 -2.50 12.89 16.62
N ILE A 286 -2.67 12.10 15.56
CA ILE A 286 -2.40 12.54 14.18
C ILE A 286 -3.26 13.75 13.81
N ALA A 287 -4.55 13.73 14.20
CA ALA A 287 -5.49 14.81 13.90
C ALA A 287 -5.19 16.12 14.62
N SER A 288 -4.44 16.09 15.72
CA SER A 288 -4.07 17.28 16.49
C SER A 288 -2.95 18.09 15.84
N HIS A 289 -2.30 17.56 14.80
CA HIS A 289 -1.19 18.22 14.12
C HIS A 289 -1.67 19.01 12.89
N GLU A 290 -1.17 20.24 12.76
CA GLU A 290 -1.35 21.02 11.53
C GLU A 290 -0.57 20.41 10.36
N GLY A 291 -0.98 20.70 9.13
CA GLY A 291 -0.28 20.23 7.93
C GLY A 291 -0.41 18.73 7.67
N VAL A 292 -1.43 18.07 8.21
CA VAL A 292 -1.80 16.70 7.86
C VAL A 292 -2.97 16.70 6.88
N TRP A 293 -2.73 16.19 5.69
CA TRP A 293 -3.77 15.96 4.70
C TRP A 293 -4.41 14.58 4.94
N LEU A 294 -5.59 14.61 5.53
CA LEU A 294 -6.37 13.42 5.84
C LEU A 294 -7.15 13.02 4.59
N THR A 295 -6.71 11.97 3.92
CA THR A 295 -7.08 11.71 2.53
C THR A 295 -7.28 10.22 2.23
N THR A 296 -7.28 9.85 0.96
CA THR A 296 -7.35 8.47 0.47
C THR A 296 -6.17 8.20 -0.48
N SER A 297 -5.87 6.93 -0.71
CA SER A 297 -4.84 6.54 -1.69
C SER A 297 -5.18 6.98 -3.11
N ASP A 298 -6.48 7.05 -3.47
CA ASP A 298 -6.95 7.59 -4.75
C ASP A 298 -6.56 9.06 -4.93
N ASP A 299 -6.76 9.87 -3.89
CA ASP A 299 -6.45 11.30 -3.92
C ASP A 299 -4.92 11.53 -3.95
N ILE A 300 -4.16 10.71 -3.21
CA ILE A 300 -2.68 10.73 -3.23
C ILE A 300 -2.17 10.39 -4.63
N ALA A 301 -2.69 9.30 -5.22
CA ALA A 301 -2.30 8.88 -6.56
C ALA A 301 -2.63 9.95 -7.62
N ALA A 302 -3.80 10.56 -7.55
CA ALA A 302 -4.21 11.63 -8.46
C ALA A 302 -3.29 12.85 -8.33
N ASN A 303 -3.04 13.32 -7.11
CA ASN A 303 -2.18 14.48 -6.87
C ASN A 303 -0.74 14.24 -7.35
N TYR A 304 -0.17 13.06 -7.08
CA TYR A 304 1.16 12.72 -7.56
C TYR A 304 1.22 12.66 -9.09
N THR A 305 0.21 12.05 -9.71
CA THR A 305 0.11 11.95 -11.17
C THR A 305 0.04 13.33 -11.82
N ASP A 306 -0.75 14.24 -11.28
CA ASP A 306 -0.87 15.61 -11.79
C ASP A 306 0.46 16.38 -11.70
N GLN A 307 1.24 16.19 -10.62
CA GLN A 307 2.51 16.89 -10.45
C GLN A 307 3.64 16.34 -11.34
N PHE A 308 3.70 15.03 -11.57
CA PHE A 308 4.91 14.42 -12.12
C PHE A 308 4.70 13.60 -13.40
N ILE A 309 3.46 13.18 -13.70
CA ILE A 309 3.17 12.30 -14.83
C ILE A 309 2.42 13.02 -15.94
N ALA A 310 1.35 13.82 -15.60
CA ALA A 310 0.46 14.43 -16.58
C ALA A 310 1.11 15.57 -17.39
N GLU A 311 2.09 16.29 -16.83
CA GLU A 311 2.74 17.42 -17.51
C GLU A 311 3.83 17.00 -18.54
N GLY A 312 3.99 15.72 -18.82
CA GLY A 312 5.02 15.25 -19.74
C GLY A 312 6.46 15.54 -19.27
N ARG A 313 6.62 15.96 -18.03
CA ARG A 313 7.90 16.02 -17.34
C ARG A 313 8.28 14.60 -16.91
N GLY A 314 8.41 13.71 -17.89
CA GLY A 314 9.01 12.42 -17.63
C GLY A 314 10.28 12.67 -16.84
N LEU A 315 10.39 12.08 -15.65
CA LEU A 315 11.60 12.11 -14.85
C LEU A 315 12.73 11.46 -15.67
N SER A 316 13.27 12.21 -16.65
CA SER A 316 14.58 11.91 -17.19
C SER A 316 15.54 12.25 -16.06
N PHE A 317 15.91 11.25 -15.28
CA PHE A 317 17.02 11.36 -14.35
C PHE A 317 18.27 11.66 -15.19
N SER A 318 18.49 12.94 -15.49
CA SER A 318 19.73 13.37 -16.13
C SER A 318 20.84 13.11 -15.12
N SER A 319 21.69 12.16 -15.47
CA SER A 319 22.99 11.95 -14.86
C SER A 319 23.87 13.19 -15.09
N ASN A 320 23.60 14.31 -14.41
CA ASN A 320 24.47 15.46 -14.46
C ASN A 320 24.77 16.02 -13.08
N SER A 321 26.06 15.96 -12.87
CA SER A 321 26.91 16.73 -11.96
C SER A 321 27.00 16.27 -10.51
N LEU A 322 27.79 15.24 -10.30
CA LEU A 322 28.83 15.32 -9.28
C LEU A 322 29.84 16.44 -9.71
N ARG A 323 29.69 17.62 -9.20
CA ARG A 323 30.82 18.55 -9.01
C ARG A 323 31.09 18.64 -7.52
N ILE A 324 32.23 18.09 -7.17
CA ILE A 324 32.91 18.26 -5.88
C ILE A 324 33.30 19.74 -5.73
#